data_5c72fd3b1613464e6cb4f243a3a99b17
#
_entry.id   5c72fd3b1613464e6cb4f243a3a99b17
#
_cell.length_a   1.000
_cell.length_b   1.000
_cell.length_c   1.000
_cell.angle_alpha   90.00
_cell.angle_beta   90.00
_cell.angle_gamma   90.00
#
_symmetry.space_group_name_H-M   'P 1'
#
loop_
_entity.id
_entity.type
_entity.pdbx_description
1 polymer ?
#
loop_
_entity_poly.entity_id
_entity_poly.type
_entity_poly.pdbx_seq_one_letter_code
_entity_poly.pdbx_strand_id
1 'polypeptide(L)'
;MTVGQCGANVKPGRVLLREGAAQYAFFIGISFAGHENGVNSYDAVVVGGGPAGSTCAWKLRRAGLNVCLIDRAVFPRDKVCAGWITPPVIEALELDPQELDEYRQSRVFQPITAFRTSVISRAGIETRYPTPVSFGIRRYEFDAFLLKRARVHLRCGQPMTSLRRSGKDWIVNGTITAPILVGAGGHFCPVARHVNDRPASASALRAAADKEAGRHQVVAALEAEFELNDRQLSQVSVHPEAPELFFCEDFAGYGWCFRKGRYLNIGLGRQDPRELPRHAKSFLEFLVARGVIPSNLPMRLHGHAYLLAGTSPRESIGEGILLVGDAAGLAEPHSGEGIRPAVESGLLAARAILNANGRYDRDALEPYRRRLHERFGAPARNTSSAGTPPSWLATRVAYQAMKLRWFTRHIVLDRWFLGRQRPPLAETA
;
A
#
# COMPACT_ATOMS: atom_id res chain seq x y z
N MET A 1 33.42 20.27 51.81
CA MET A 1 34.37 19.24 51.42
C MET A 1 33.82 18.61 50.14
N THR A 2 34.52 18.87 49.11
CA THR A 2 34.60 18.38 47.71
C THR A 2 33.51 17.46 47.18
N VAL A 3 32.77 18.02 46.20
CA VAL A 3 31.87 17.36 45.26
C VAL A 3 32.68 16.76 44.12
N GLY A 4 32.57 15.44 43.86
CA GLY A 4 33.17 14.78 42.74
C GLY A 4 32.18 14.70 41.55
N GLN A 5 32.56 15.30 40.42
CA GLN A 5 31.90 15.17 39.15
C GLN A 5 32.25 13.81 38.50
N CYS A 6 31.26 13.02 38.12
CA CYS A 6 31.43 11.86 37.26
C CYS A 6 30.79 12.18 35.91
N GLY A 7 31.61 12.49 34.92
CA GLY A 7 31.20 12.64 33.51
C GLY A 7 31.14 11.28 32.83
N ALA A 8 29.98 10.91 32.34
CA ALA A 8 29.79 9.74 31.50
C ALA A 8 29.90 10.15 30.02
N ASN A 9 31.00 9.75 29.37
CA ASN A 9 31.24 9.84 27.94
C ASN A 9 30.47 8.72 27.24
N VAL A 10 29.38 9.05 26.55
CA VAL A 10 28.69 8.11 25.66
C VAL A 10 29.31 8.23 24.26
N LYS A 11 30.06 7.22 23.85
CA LYS A 11 30.54 7.08 22.47
C LYS A 11 29.37 6.72 21.55
N PRO A 12 29.28 7.28 20.32
CA PRO A 12 28.28 6.88 19.36
C PRO A 12 28.52 5.45 18.87
N GLY A 13 27.52 4.59 19.03
CA GLY A 13 27.56 3.18 18.58
C GLY A 13 27.66 3.13 17.06
N ARG A 14 28.67 2.44 16.57
CA ARG A 14 28.80 2.01 15.16
C ARG A 14 27.64 1.09 14.83
N VAL A 15 26.78 1.50 13.90
CA VAL A 15 25.81 0.63 13.25
C VAL A 15 26.60 -0.35 12.37
N LEU A 16 26.67 -1.61 12.79
CA LEU A 16 27.15 -2.71 11.94
C LEU A 16 26.13 -2.92 10.83
N LEU A 17 26.46 -2.45 9.62
CA LEU A 17 25.78 -2.84 8.40
C LEU A 17 26.03 -4.34 8.19
N ARG A 18 24.96 -5.14 8.16
CA ARG A 18 25.05 -6.57 7.85
C ARG A 18 25.57 -6.73 6.42
N GLU A 19 26.64 -7.50 6.24
CA GLU A 19 27.34 -7.75 4.98
C GLU A 19 26.46 -8.28 3.83
N GLY A 20 25.25 -8.79 4.11
CA GLY A 20 24.30 -9.24 3.09
C GLY A 20 23.67 -8.13 2.22
N ALA A 21 23.61 -6.88 2.69
CA ALA A 21 22.98 -5.80 1.92
C ALA A 21 23.86 -5.28 0.78
N ALA A 22 25.18 -5.33 0.94
CA ALA A 22 26.14 -4.87 -0.07
C ALA A 22 26.25 -5.84 -1.26
N GLN A 23 26.18 -7.16 -1.02
CA GLN A 23 26.22 -8.17 -2.09
C GLN A 23 24.97 -8.13 -2.98
N TYR A 24 23.79 -7.85 -2.43
CA TYR A 24 22.56 -7.73 -3.22
C TYR A 24 22.51 -6.45 -4.07
N ALA A 25 23.09 -5.36 -3.61
CA ALA A 25 23.18 -4.11 -4.38
C ALA A 25 23.99 -4.25 -5.67
N PHE A 26 25.06 -5.08 -5.65
CA PHE A 26 25.90 -5.35 -6.82
C PHE A 26 25.20 -6.23 -7.87
N PHE A 27 24.27 -7.09 -7.46
CA PHE A 27 23.51 -7.98 -8.38
C PHE A 27 22.40 -7.27 -9.16
N ILE A 28 21.96 -6.07 -8.72
CA ILE A 28 20.81 -5.37 -9.30
C ILE A 28 21.25 -4.33 -10.34
N GLY A 29 22.56 -4.12 -10.55
CA GLY A 29 23.04 -3.10 -11.51
C GLY A 29 22.58 -1.68 -11.15
N ILE A 30 22.43 -1.36 -9.85
CA ILE A 30 22.18 -0.01 -9.38
C ILE A 30 23.48 0.76 -9.49
N SER A 31 23.62 1.56 -10.54
CA SER A 31 24.68 2.56 -10.60
C SER A 31 24.40 3.59 -9.53
N PHE A 32 25.21 3.60 -8.47
CA PHE A 32 25.30 4.77 -7.58
C PHE A 32 25.96 5.87 -8.42
N ALA A 33 25.15 6.68 -9.10
CA ALA A 33 25.67 7.87 -9.76
C ALA A 33 26.36 8.74 -8.71
N GLY A 34 27.65 8.96 -8.89
CA GLY A 34 28.43 9.91 -8.10
C GLY A 34 27.75 11.29 -8.07
N HIS A 35 28.10 12.11 -7.11
CA HIS A 35 27.65 13.49 -7.01
C HIS A 35 28.02 14.26 -8.28
N GLU A 36 27.17 14.21 -9.31
CA GLU A 36 27.22 15.17 -10.40
C GLU A 36 26.62 16.48 -9.90
N ASN A 37 27.42 17.53 -9.83
CA ASN A 37 27.02 18.89 -9.46
C ASN A 37 26.16 19.59 -10.52
N GLY A 38 25.42 18.84 -11.35
CA GLY A 38 24.57 19.33 -12.44
C GLY A 38 23.08 19.14 -12.16
N VAL A 39 22.24 20.01 -12.75
CA VAL A 39 20.79 19.83 -12.78
C VAL A 39 20.46 18.76 -13.82
N ASN A 40 19.86 17.65 -13.37
CA ASN A 40 19.44 16.56 -14.25
C ASN A 40 18.00 16.75 -14.70
N SER A 41 17.77 16.85 -16.00
CA SER A 41 16.45 17.02 -16.61
C SER A 41 15.86 15.68 -17.04
N TYR A 42 14.59 15.47 -16.74
CA TYR A 42 13.79 14.30 -17.09
C TYR A 42 12.45 14.72 -17.69
N ASP A 43 11.81 13.82 -18.42
CA ASP A 43 10.44 14.05 -18.91
C ASP A 43 9.42 13.91 -17.78
N ALA A 44 9.71 13.03 -16.79
CA ALA A 44 8.87 12.83 -15.61
C ALA A 44 9.70 12.44 -14.38
N VAL A 45 9.26 12.89 -13.21
CA VAL A 45 9.79 12.44 -11.92
C VAL A 45 8.70 11.71 -11.14
N VAL A 46 9.03 10.51 -10.63
CA VAL A 46 8.16 9.70 -9.79
C VAL A 46 8.72 9.66 -8.38
N VAL A 47 7.93 10.04 -7.38
CA VAL A 47 8.31 10.04 -5.96
C VAL A 47 7.64 8.87 -5.25
N GLY A 48 8.39 7.79 -5.03
CA GLY A 48 7.93 6.55 -4.40
C GLY A 48 8.03 5.34 -5.33
N GLY A 49 8.82 4.33 -4.94
CA GLY A 49 9.10 3.09 -5.68
C GLY A 49 8.19 1.90 -5.32
N GLY A 50 7.02 2.15 -4.71
CA GLY A 50 6.01 1.12 -4.49
C GLY A 50 5.27 0.72 -5.77
N PRO A 51 4.28 -0.20 -5.70
CA PRO A 51 3.58 -0.72 -6.90
C PRO A 51 3.03 0.37 -7.82
N ALA A 52 2.48 1.45 -7.27
CA ALA A 52 1.93 2.55 -8.08
C ALA A 52 3.01 3.29 -8.88
N GLY A 53 4.08 3.71 -8.19
CA GLY A 53 5.16 4.47 -8.82
C GLY A 53 5.98 3.63 -9.79
N SER A 54 6.32 2.40 -9.43
CA SER A 54 7.04 1.47 -10.31
C SER A 54 6.24 1.15 -11.56
N THR A 55 4.92 0.94 -11.46
CA THR A 55 4.04 0.69 -12.61
C THR A 55 3.94 1.92 -13.53
N CYS A 56 3.74 3.11 -12.95
CA CYS A 56 3.70 4.35 -13.73
C CYS A 56 5.03 4.57 -14.46
N ALA A 57 6.15 4.49 -13.74
CA ALA A 57 7.48 4.68 -14.30
C ALA A 57 7.79 3.67 -15.43
N TRP A 58 7.42 2.41 -15.24
CA TRP A 58 7.55 1.35 -16.25
C TRP A 58 6.81 1.68 -17.54
N LYS A 59 5.52 2.08 -17.45
CA LYS A 59 4.72 2.42 -18.64
C LYS A 59 5.27 3.66 -19.36
N LEU A 60 5.66 4.71 -18.63
CA LEU A 60 6.27 5.90 -19.21
C LEU A 60 7.59 5.57 -19.92
N ARG A 61 8.43 4.75 -19.28
CA ARG A 61 9.71 4.30 -19.88
C ARG A 61 9.49 3.48 -21.16
N ARG A 62 8.49 2.58 -21.17
CA ARG A 62 8.12 1.82 -22.39
C ARG A 62 7.64 2.72 -23.52
N ALA A 63 7.04 3.85 -23.22
CA ALA A 63 6.62 4.86 -24.18
C ALA A 63 7.78 5.80 -24.62
N GLY A 64 9.02 5.55 -24.17
CA GLY A 64 10.19 6.29 -24.60
C GLY A 64 10.58 7.48 -23.72
N LEU A 65 9.85 7.79 -22.65
CA LEU A 65 10.15 8.92 -21.76
C LEU A 65 11.39 8.63 -20.90
N ASN A 66 12.18 9.68 -20.67
CA ASN A 66 13.26 9.69 -19.72
C ASN A 66 12.70 9.95 -18.30
N VAL A 67 12.67 8.94 -17.45
CA VAL A 67 12.02 8.99 -16.14
C VAL A 67 13.03 8.83 -15.01
N CYS A 68 12.95 9.69 -14.00
CA CYS A 68 13.64 9.52 -12.71
C CYS A 68 12.65 9.07 -11.65
N LEU A 69 12.99 8.00 -10.92
CA LEU A 69 12.24 7.55 -9.76
C LEU A 69 13.10 7.71 -8.51
N ILE A 70 12.58 8.43 -7.52
CA ILE A 70 13.23 8.61 -6.23
C ILE A 70 12.42 7.92 -5.13
N ASP A 71 13.10 7.26 -4.19
CA ASP A 71 12.49 6.70 -2.99
C ASP A 71 13.39 6.90 -1.78
N ARG A 72 12.79 7.20 -0.61
CA ARG A 72 13.51 7.35 0.65
C ARG A 72 14.16 6.05 1.15
N ALA A 73 13.62 4.91 0.73
CA ALA A 73 14.13 3.60 1.11
C ALA A 73 15.10 3.04 0.06
N VAL A 74 16.01 2.19 0.52
CA VAL A 74 16.78 1.29 -0.32
C VAL A 74 15.97 0.00 -0.50
N PHE A 75 15.89 -0.53 -1.69
CA PHE A 75 15.19 -1.77 -2.01
C PHE A 75 16.17 -2.96 -2.07
N PRO A 76 15.73 -4.16 -1.68
CA PRO A 76 14.39 -4.50 -1.19
C PRO A 76 14.13 -3.94 0.22
N ARG A 77 12.86 -3.63 0.53
CA ARG A 77 12.43 -3.07 1.81
C ARG A 77 11.13 -3.68 2.31
N ASP A 78 10.95 -3.71 3.61
CA ASP A 78 9.68 -4.12 4.22
C ASP A 78 8.59 -3.06 4.02
N LYS A 79 7.37 -3.53 3.90
CA LYS A 79 6.17 -2.70 3.82
C LYS A 79 4.99 -3.47 4.43
N VAL A 80 4.40 -2.89 5.47
CA VAL A 80 3.19 -3.40 6.12
C VAL A 80 2.09 -3.68 5.10
N CYS A 81 1.67 -4.92 4.97
CA CYS A 81 0.62 -5.39 4.05
C CYS A 81 0.41 -6.89 4.22
N ALA A 82 -0.83 -7.37 4.26
CA ALA A 82 -1.11 -8.80 4.26
C ALA A 82 -0.43 -9.53 3.08
N GLY A 83 -0.11 -8.81 2.02
CA GLY A 83 0.70 -9.30 0.90
C GLY A 83 -0.03 -10.36 0.08
N TRP A 84 -1.14 -10.00 -0.54
CA TRP A 84 -1.74 -10.81 -1.57
C TRP A 84 -2.05 -9.99 -2.82
N ILE A 85 -2.09 -10.63 -3.96
CA ILE A 85 -2.51 -10.07 -5.25
C ILE A 85 -3.53 -10.98 -5.90
N THR A 86 -4.43 -10.39 -6.70
CA THR A 86 -5.42 -11.11 -7.48
C THR A 86 -4.98 -11.26 -8.93
N PRO A 87 -5.51 -12.24 -9.72
CA PRO A 87 -5.18 -12.37 -11.14
C PRO A 87 -5.26 -11.07 -11.94
N PRO A 88 -6.26 -10.17 -11.74
CA PRO A 88 -6.30 -8.88 -12.42
C PRO A 88 -5.08 -7.97 -12.19
N VAL A 89 -4.35 -8.13 -11.07
CA VAL A 89 -3.09 -7.39 -10.85
C VAL A 89 -1.98 -7.89 -11.76
N ILE A 90 -1.88 -9.21 -11.93
CA ILE A 90 -0.89 -9.84 -12.82
C ILE A 90 -1.16 -9.43 -14.26
N GLU A 91 -2.42 -9.46 -14.67
CA GLU A 91 -2.89 -9.05 -15.98
C GLU A 91 -2.60 -7.57 -16.24
N ALA A 92 -2.95 -6.68 -15.29
CA ALA A 92 -2.68 -5.25 -15.40
C ALA A 92 -1.18 -4.90 -15.45
N LEU A 93 -0.33 -5.71 -14.84
CA LEU A 93 1.13 -5.57 -14.91
C LEU A 93 1.71 -6.07 -16.25
N GLU A 94 0.92 -6.74 -17.09
CA GLU A 94 1.40 -7.32 -18.36
C GLU A 94 2.67 -8.15 -18.16
N LEU A 95 2.68 -8.98 -17.12
CA LEU A 95 3.79 -9.90 -16.90
C LEU A 95 3.75 -10.98 -17.99
N ASP A 96 4.79 -11.07 -18.79
CA ASP A 96 4.89 -12.17 -19.72
C ASP A 96 5.10 -13.51 -18.97
N PRO A 97 4.84 -14.66 -19.60
CA PRO A 97 4.97 -15.96 -18.96
C PRO A 97 6.35 -16.19 -18.36
N GLN A 98 7.42 -15.75 -19.03
CA GLN A 98 8.79 -15.92 -18.55
C GLN A 98 9.06 -15.06 -17.30
N GLU A 99 8.68 -13.77 -17.30
CA GLU A 99 8.79 -12.88 -16.14
C GLU A 99 8.04 -13.47 -14.93
N LEU A 100 6.85 -14.02 -15.17
CA LEU A 100 6.02 -14.61 -14.12
C LEU A 100 6.63 -15.90 -13.57
N ASP A 101 7.19 -16.73 -14.43
CA ASP A 101 7.84 -17.98 -14.02
C ASP A 101 9.16 -17.72 -13.28
N GLU A 102 9.96 -16.76 -13.72
CA GLU A 102 11.15 -16.28 -12.98
C GLU A 102 10.77 -15.77 -11.58
N TYR A 103 9.66 -15.03 -11.48
CA TYR A 103 9.16 -14.56 -10.20
C TYR A 103 8.77 -15.74 -9.30
N ARG A 104 7.99 -16.70 -9.82
CA ARG A 104 7.50 -17.89 -9.09
C ARG A 104 8.63 -18.80 -8.58
N GLN A 105 9.67 -18.97 -9.37
CA GLN A 105 10.79 -19.84 -9.03
C GLN A 105 11.73 -19.26 -7.99
N SER A 106 11.85 -17.92 -7.93
CA SER A 106 12.86 -17.26 -7.10
C SER A 106 12.28 -16.51 -5.89
N ARG A 107 10.95 -16.42 -5.77
CA ARG A 107 10.25 -15.61 -4.75
C ARG A 107 9.00 -16.28 -4.23
N VAL A 108 8.48 -15.76 -3.14
CA VAL A 108 7.22 -16.24 -2.56
C VAL A 108 6.05 -15.88 -3.48
N PHE A 109 5.42 -16.92 -4.01
CA PHE A 109 4.19 -16.84 -4.82
C PHE A 109 3.26 -17.98 -4.44
N GLN A 110 2.52 -17.80 -3.33
CA GLN A 110 1.68 -18.82 -2.73
C GLN A 110 0.28 -18.80 -3.33
N PRO A 111 -0.15 -19.85 -4.09
CA PRO A 111 -1.53 -19.94 -4.55
C PRO A 111 -2.52 -20.00 -3.39
N ILE A 112 -3.65 -19.31 -3.53
CA ILE A 112 -4.74 -19.28 -2.55
C ILE A 112 -5.98 -19.82 -3.25
N THR A 113 -6.46 -20.99 -2.77
CA THR A 113 -7.64 -21.69 -3.29
C THR A 113 -8.80 -21.70 -2.30
N ALA A 114 -8.58 -21.23 -1.08
CA ALA A 114 -9.62 -21.15 -0.06
C ALA A 114 -9.41 -19.95 0.85
N PHE A 115 -10.43 -19.58 1.59
CA PHE A 115 -10.37 -18.64 2.70
C PHE A 115 -11.16 -19.19 3.88
N ARG A 116 -10.65 -19.00 5.07
CA ARG A 116 -11.40 -19.21 6.30
C ARG A 116 -11.77 -17.86 6.90
N THR A 117 -13.06 -17.58 7.01
CA THR A 117 -13.58 -16.32 7.54
C THR A 117 -14.36 -16.55 8.82
N SER A 118 -14.10 -15.73 9.84
CA SER A 118 -14.81 -15.80 11.12
C SER A 118 -14.98 -14.40 11.70
N VAL A 119 -15.87 -14.26 12.66
CA VAL A 119 -15.82 -13.18 13.65
C VAL A 119 -14.94 -13.66 14.80
N ILE A 120 -14.11 -12.79 15.37
CA ILE A 120 -13.26 -13.13 16.53
C ILE A 120 -14.12 -13.80 17.61
N SER A 121 -13.58 -14.83 18.26
CA SER A 121 -14.26 -15.67 19.27
C SER A 121 -15.42 -16.53 18.74
N ARG A 122 -15.62 -16.66 17.44
CA ARG A 122 -16.69 -17.46 16.82
C ARG A 122 -16.17 -18.51 15.85
N ALA A 123 -17.05 -19.47 15.52
CA ALA A 123 -16.75 -20.47 14.49
C ALA A 123 -16.62 -19.82 13.12
N GLY A 124 -15.64 -20.30 12.33
CA GLY A 124 -15.39 -19.80 10.98
C GLY A 124 -16.07 -20.64 9.90
N ILE A 125 -16.22 -20.02 8.73
CA ILE A 125 -16.66 -20.66 7.51
C ILE A 125 -15.46 -20.76 6.55
N GLU A 126 -15.21 -21.96 6.04
CA GLU A 126 -14.25 -22.16 4.97
C GLU A 126 -14.97 -22.12 3.61
N THR A 127 -14.43 -21.28 2.71
CA THR A 127 -14.90 -21.17 1.32
C THR A 127 -13.78 -21.60 0.40
N ARG A 128 -14.05 -22.62 -0.44
CA ARG A 128 -13.10 -23.17 -1.40
C ARG A 128 -13.44 -22.77 -2.83
N TYR A 129 -12.42 -22.65 -3.65
CA TYR A 129 -12.48 -22.36 -5.07
C TYR A 129 -11.77 -23.47 -5.85
N PRO A 130 -12.25 -23.80 -7.07
CA PRO A 130 -11.65 -24.89 -7.88
C PRO A 130 -10.26 -24.54 -8.43
N THR A 131 -9.95 -23.25 -8.53
CA THR A 131 -8.67 -22.73 -9.02
C THR A 131 -8.19 -21.60 -8.11
N PRO A 132 -6.90 -21.26 -8.12
CA PRO A 132 -6.39 -20.11 -7.35
C PRO A 132 -7.12 -18.81 -7.71
N VAL A 133 -7.62 -18.12 -6.69
CA VAL A 133 -8.35 -16.83 -6.82
C VAL A 133 -7.48 -15.65 -6.44
N SER A 134 -6.37 -15.90 -5.78
CA SER A 134 -5.34 -14.91 -5.43
C SER A 134 -4.02 -15.59 -5.13
N PHE A 135 -2.97 -14.79 -4.92
CA PHE A 135 -1.63 -15.28 -4.64
C PHE A 135 -1.02 -14.50 -3.49
N GLY A 136 -0.53 -15.20 -2.48
CA GLY A 136 0.25 -14.60 -1.40
C GLY A 136 1.64 -14.24 -1.90
N ILE A 137 2.04 -13.01 -1.67
CA ILE A 137 3.35 -12.46 -2.03
C ILE A 137 4.00 -11.78 -0.82
N ARG A 138 5.30 -11.58 -0.85
CA ARG A 138 6.01 -10.72 0.08
C ARG A 138 6.30 -9.36 -0.56
N ARG A 139 5.87 -8.29 0.12
CA ARG A 139 6.11 -6.92 -0.36
C ARG A 139 7.60 -6.59 -0.50
N TYR A 140 8.43 -7.20 0.36
CA TYR A 140 9.89 -7.13 0.28
C TYR A 140 10.41 -7.51 -1.12
N GLU A 141 9.88 -8.59 -1.67
CA GLU A 141 10.29 -9.14 -2.98
C GLU A 141 9.53 -8.51 -4.14
N PHE A 142 8.21 -8.35 -3.98
CA PHE A 142 7.32 -7.88 -5.05
C PHE A 142 7.62 -6.43 -5.44
N ASP A 143 7.78 -5.54 -4.45
CA ASP A 143 8.07 -4.14 -4.74
C ASP A 143 9.45 -3.98 -5.40
N ALA A 144 10.46 -4.73 -4.96
CA ALA A 144 11.79 -4.73 -5.57
C ALA A 144 11.78 -5.27 -7.02
N PHE A 145 10.98 -6.31 -7.29
CA PHE A 145 10.78 -6.83 -8.63
C PHE A 145 10.16 -5.79 -9.57
N LEU A 146 9.07 -5.13 -9.17
CA LEU A 146 8.42 -4.09 -9.97
C LEU A 146 9.34 -2.89 -10.22
N LEU A 147 10.09 -2.49 -9.20
CA LEU A 147 11.05 -1.38 -9.31
C LEU A 147 12.17 -1.70 -10.30
N LYS A 148 12.76 -2.90 -10.21
CA LYS A 148 13.78 -3.36 -11.17
C LYS A 148 13.24 -3.43 -12.59
N ARG A 149 12.01 -3.93 -12.75
CA ARG A 149 11.32 -4.04 -14.04
C ARG A 149 11.08 -2.67 -14.70
N ALA A 150 10.94 -1.61 -13.93
CA ALA A 150 10.69 -0.27 -14.46
C ALA A 150 11.83 0.24 -15.37
N ARG A 151 13.08 -0.19 -15.13
CA ARG A 151 14.29 0.16 -15.94
C ARG A 151 14.44 1.66 -16.18
N VAL A 152 14.22 2.46 -15.13
CA VAL A 152 14.33 3.92 -15.12
C VAL A 152 15.54 4.38 -14.31
N HIS A 153 15.86 5.67 -14.31
CA HIS A 153 16.87 6.23 -13.42
C HIS A 153 16.39 6.16 -11.97
N LEU A 154 17.03 5.31 -11.16
CA LEU A 154 16.66 5.06 -9.77
C LEU A 154 17.55 5.87 -8.81
N ARG A 155 16.93 6.58 -7.87
CA ARG A 155 17.57 7.25 -6.75
C ARG A 155 16.95 6.74 -5.43
N CYS A 156 17.31 5.52 -5.07
CA CYS A 156 16.90 4.90 -3.80
C CYS A 156 17.74 5.41 -2.63
N GLY A 157 17.15 5.42 -1.41
CA GLY A 157 17.77 5.99 -0.22
C GLY A 157 17.76 7.53 -0.20
N GLN A 158 17.06 8.17 -1.14
CA GLN A 158 16.98 9.63 -1.26
C GLN A 158 15.54 10.11 -1.00
N PRO A 159 15.22 10.64 0.19
CA PRO A 159 13.93 11.25 0.44
C PRO A 159 13.76 12.53 -0.38
N MET A 160 12.52 12.82 -0.81
CA MET A 160 12.20 14.15 -1.30
C MET A 160 12.19 15.13 -0.12
N THR A 161 13.13 16.05 -0.07
CA THR A 161 13.30 17.04 1.00
C THR A 161 12.84 18.43 0.59
N SER A 162 12.88 18.75 -0.70
CA SER A 162 12.42 20.04 -1.22
C SER A 162 11.72 19.87 -2.56
N LEU A 163 10.73 20.73 -2.79
CA LEU A 163 9.99 20.85 -4.02
C LEU A 163 9.72 22.32 -4.32
N ARG A 164 10.14 22.80 -5.47
CA ARG A 164 9.83 24.16 -5.95
C ARG A 164 9.51 24.15 -7.42
N ARG A 165 8.77 25.14 -7.89
CA ARG A 165 8.48 25.35 -9.30
C ARG A 165 9.39 26.40 -9.89
N SER A 166 9.83 26.20 -11.13
CA SER A 166 10.59 27.14 -11.94
C SER A 166 10.04 27.13 -13.36
N GLY A 167 9.31 28.18 -13.69
CA GLY A 167 8.53 28.19 -14.94
C GLY A 167 7.51 27.06 -15.00
N LYS A 168 7.61 26.23 -16.03
CA LYS A 168 6.75 25.04 -16.20
C LYS A 168 7.28 23.79 -15.47
N ASP A 169 8.53 23.81 -15.03
CA ASP A 169 9.18 22.62 -14.46
C ASP A 169 9.12 22.59 -12.94
N TRP A 170 9.09 21.41 -12.40
CA TRP A 170 9.30 21.11 -11.00
C TRP A 170 10.77 20.81 -10.75
N ILE A 171 11.31 21.34 -9.64
CA ILE A 171 12.66 21.05 -9.16
C ILE A 171 12.56 20.32 -7.84
N VAL A 172 13.03 19.08 -7.84
CA VAL A 172 13.06 18.18 -6.68
C VAL A 172 14.49 18.15 -6.14
N ASN A 173 14.65 18.33 -4.83
CA ASN A 173 15.94 18.31 -4.12
C ASN A 173 17.01 19.21 -4.74
N GLY A 174 16.61 20.28 -5.44
CA GLY A 174 17.51 21.27 -6.05
C GLY A 174 18.20 20.81 -7.34
N THR A 175 18.20 19.53 -7.66
CA THR A 175 19.02 18.95 -8.74
C THR A 175 18.26 18.12 -9.78
N ILE A 176 17.00 17.78 -9.55
CA ILE A 176 16.18 16.94 -10.44
C ILE A 176 15.05 17.79 -10.97
N THR A 177 14.93 17.92 -12.30
CA THR A 177 13.88 18.73 -12.93
C THR A 177 13.02 17.91 -13.87
N ALA A 178 11.71 18.19 -13.90
CA ALA A 178 10.78 17.65 -14.87
C ALA A 178 9.52 18.53 -14.97
N PRO A 179 8.83 18.55 -16.12
CA PRO A 179 7.56 19.26 -16.28
C PRO A 179 6.39 18.57 -15.56
N ILE A 180 6.49 17.24 -15.28
CA ILE A 180 5.47 16.46 -14.59
C ILE A 180 6.05 15.67 -13.42
N LEU A 181 5.33 15.68 -12.29
CA LEU A 181 5.68 14.98 -11.05
C LEU A 181 4.57 14.01 -10.66
N VAL A 182 4.93 12.76 -10.38
CA VAL A 182 3.99 11.74 -9.88
C VAL A 182 4.27 11.45 -8.41
N GLY A 183 3.30 11.74 -7.53
CA GLY A 183 3.36 11.44 -6.11
C GLY A 183 2.86 10.02 -5.84
N ALA A 184 3.78 9.09 -5.55
CA ALA A 184 3.54 7.67 -5.28
C ALA A 184 4.09 7.22 -3.90
N GLY A 185 4.38 8.16 -3.00
CA GLY A 185 5.03 7.90 -1.71
C GLY A 185 4.13 7.31 -0.62
N GLY A 186 2.94 6.80 -0.98
CA GLY A 186 1.96 6.22 -0.05
C GLY A 186 1.24 7.27 0.79
N HIS A 187 0.63 6.87 1.89
CA HIS A 187 -0.20 7.75 2.73
C HIS A 187 0.52 9.04 3.17
N PHE A 188 1.80 8.94 3.49
CA PHE A 188 2.64 10.07 3.92
C PHE A 188 3.42 10.71 2.77
N CYS A 189 2.94 10.62 1.55
CA CYS A 189 3.59 11.16 0.36
C CYS A 189 3.85 12.67 0.49
N PRO A 190 5.11 13.13 0.35
CA PRO A 190 5.41 14.56 0.46
C PRO A 190 4.81 15.38 -0.70
N VAL A 191 4.66 14.77 -1.87
CA VAL A 191 3.97 15.40 -3.03
C VAL A 191 2.48 15.58 -2.73
N ALA A 192 1.84 14.56 -2.12
CA ALA A 192 0.43 14.66 -1.73
C ALA A 192 0.21 15.78 -0.71
N ARG A 193 1.11 15.93 0.26
CA ARG A 193 1.07 17.07 1.19
C ARG A 193 1.18 18.39 0.44
N HIS A 194 2.14 18.53 -0.47
CA HIS A 194 2.31 19.78 -1.25
C HIS A 194 1.03 20.15 -2.04
N VAL A 195 0.32 19.18 -2.60
CA VAL A 195 -0.92 19.41 -3.35
C VAL A 195 -2.08 19.79 -2.44
N ASN A 196 -2.18 19.17 -1.25
CA ASN A 196 -3.34 19.29 -0.38
C ASN A 196 -3.18 20.32 0.75
N ASP A 197 -1.93 20.70 1.14
CA ASP A 197 -1.64 21.69 2.17
C ASP A 197 -1.56 23.15 1.64
N ARG A 198 -1.90 23.40 0.38
CA ARG A 198 -1.99 24.77 -0.14
C ARG A 198 -3.12 25.50 0.59
N PRO A 199 -2.85 26.66 1.25
CA PRO A 199 -3.84 27.38 2.02
C PRO A 199 -4.96 27.90 1.10
N ALA A 200 -6.10 27.24 1.11
CA ALA A 200 -7.34 27.99 0.99
C ALA A 200 -7.34 28.93 2.18
N SER A 201 -7.62 30.22 2.00
CA SER A 201 -7.48 31.32 2.96
C SER A 201 -7.55 30.95 4.45
N ALA A 202 -6.77 31.62 5.33
CA ALA A 202 -6.61 31.27 6.75
C ALA A 202 -7.92 31.11 7.55
N SER A 203 -9.04 31.65 7.07
CA SER A 203 -10.38 31.45 7.63
C SER A 203 -11.00 30.11 7.24
N ALA A 204 -10.67 29.56 6.05
CA ALA A 204 -11.11 28.24 5.62
C ALA A 204 -10.33 27.12 6.36
N LEU A 205 -9.07 27.36 6.76
CA LEU A 205 -8.27 26.40 7.51
C LEU A 205 -8.80 26.10 8.91
N ARG A 206 -9.31 27.12 9.66
CA ARG A 206 -9.92 26.90 10.98
C ARG A 206 -11.28 26.19 10.87
N ALA A 207 -12.11 26.56 9.90
CA ALA A 207 -13.40 25.90 9.68
C ALA A 207 -13.25 24.47 9.11
N ALA A 208 -12.17 24.18 8.38
CA ALA A 208 -11.84 22.85 7.88
C ALA A 208 -11.29 21.95 8.99
N ALA A 209 -10.36 22.42 9.82
CA ALA A 209 -9.74 21.63 10.88
C ALA A 209 -10.75 21.08 11.91
N ASP A 210 -11.77 21.87 12.28
CA ASP A 210 -12.82 21.46 13.22
C ASP A 210 -13.87 20.54 12.57
N LYS A 211 -14.09 20.65 11.27
CA LYS A 211 -14.98 19.75 10.49
C LYS A 211 -14.30 18.49 9.96
N GLU A 212 -12.99 18.50 9.77
CA GLU A 212 -12.23 17.41 9.17
C GLU A 212 -11.85 16.30 10.15
N ALA A 213 -11.67 16.59 11.42
CA ALA A 213 -11.32 15.60 12.44
C ALA A 213 -12.34 14.45 12.59
N GLY A 214 -13.55 14.60 12.05
CA GLY A 214 -14.62 13.59 12.07
C GLY A 214 -14.95 12.93 10.72
N ARG A 215 -14.34 13.33 9.61
CA ARG A 215 -14.79 12.96 8.26
C ARG A 215 -13.86 12.03 7.48
N HIS A 216 -12.61 11.88 7.88
CA HIS A 216 -11.65 11.01 7.17
C HIS A 216 -11.56 9.67 7.86
N GLN A 217 -12.02 8.62 7.19
CA GLN A 217 -11.82 7.26 7.67
C GLN A 217 -10.38 6.82 7.38
N VAL A 218 -9.46 7.20 8.27
CA VAL A 218 -8.11 6.64 8.30
C VAL A 218 -8.18 5.25 8.87
N VAL A 219 -7.76 4.27 8.11
CA VAL A 219 -7.52 2.92 8.62
C VAL A 219 -6.07 2.82 9.03
N ALA A 220 -5.84 2.36 10.26
CA ALA A 220 -4.51 2.00 10.74
C ALA A 220 -4.41 0.48 10.85
N ALA A 221 -3.24 -0.05 10.53
CA ALA A 221 -2.94 -1.47 10.62
C ALA A 221 -1.63 -1.71 11.36
N LEU A 222 -1.57 -2.79 12.12
CA LEU A 222 -0.36 -3.35 12.72
C LEU A 222 -0.15 -4.75 12.15
N GLU A 223 1.10 -5.07 11.80
CA GLU A 223 1.44 -6.33 11.14
C GLU A 223 2.85 -6.78 11.51
N ALA A 224 3.04 -8.09 11.53
CA ALA A 224 4.35 -8.74 11.54
C ALA A 224 4.43 -9.77 10.41
N GLU A 225 5.51 -9.74 9.64
CA GLU A 225 5.88 -10.79 8.68
C GLU A 225 7.27 -11.31 9.01
N PHE A 226 7.41 -12.63 9.17
CA PHE A 226 8.69 -13.27 9.53
C PHE A 226 8.77 -14.70 9.02
N GLU A 227 9.99 -15.21 8.88
CA GLU A 227 10.24 -16.58 8.48
C GLU A 227 10.11 -17.53 9.68
N LEU A 228 9.45 -18.67 9.45
CA LEU A 228 9.27 -19.74 10.43
C LEU A 228 10.39 -20.78 10.27
N ASN A 229 10.99 -21.20 11.38
CA ASN A 229 11.80 -22.42 11.40
C ASN A 229 10.90 -23.67 11.37
N ASP A 230 11.50 -24.87 11.17
CA ASP A 230 10.74 -26.12 10.99
C ASP A 230 9.85 -26.44 12.20
N ARG A 231 10.33 -26.19 13.42
CA ARG A 231 9.55 -26.38 14.65
C ARG A 231 8.35 -25.44 14.70
N GLN A 232 8.52 -24.17 14.38
CA GLN A 232 7.43 -23.20 14.35
C GLN A 232 6.44 -23.53 13.24
N LEU A 233 6.95 -23.95 12.07
CA LEU A 233 6.14 -24.32 10.92
C LEU A 233 5.19 -25.48 11.24
N SER A 234 5.65 -26.49 12.02
CA SER A 234 4.81 -27.62 12.46
C SER A 234 3.75 -27.23 13.50
N GLN A 235 3.90 -26.10 14.16
CA GLN A 235 2.98 -25.60 15.19
C GLN A 235 1.96 -24.58 14.67
N VAL A 236 2.13 -24.07 13.44
CA VAL A 236 1.17 -23.14 12.82
C VAL A 236 0.11 -23.92 12.09
N SER A 237 -1.17 -23.75 12.49
CA SER A 237 -2.29 -24.48 11.90
C SER A 237 -2.85 -23.87 10.61
N VAL A 238 -2.44 -22.64 10.25
CA VAL A 238 -2.92 -21.96 9.04
C VAL A 238 -2.40 -22.65 7.79
N HIS A 239 -3.32 -23.08 6.93
CA HIS A 239 -2.98 -23.71 5.66
C HIS A 239 -2.49 -22.66 4.66
N PRO A 240 -1.37 -22.89 3.91
CA PRO A 240 -0.83 -21.89 3.00
C PRO A 240 -1.80 -21.48 1.89
N GLU A 241 -2.65 -22.39 1.43
CA GLU A 241 -3.68 -22.11 0.42
C GLU A 241 -5.00 -21.56 0.98
N ALA A 242 -5.15 -21.52 2.30
CA ALA A 242 -6.37 -21.11 2.98
C ALA A 242 -6.09 -20.10 4.11
N PRO A 243 -5.70 -18.87 3.80
CA PRO A 243 -5.51 -17.82 4.79
C PRO A 243 -6.78 -17.56 5.60
N GLU A 244 -6.58 -17.10 6.84
CA GLU A 244 -7.67 -16.84 7.77
C GLU A 244 -7.91 -15.34 7.96
N LEU A 245 -9.19 -14.96 7.91
CA LEU A 245 -9.70 -13.60 8.13
C LEU A 245 -10.60 -13.58 9.36
N PHE A 246 -10.33 -12.67 10.28
CA PHE A 246 -11.02 -12.56 11.57
C PHE A 246 -11.64 -11.18 11.72
N PHE A 247 -12.93 -11.03 11.46
CA PHE A 247 -13.64 -9.77 11.66
C PHE A 247 -13.72 -9.43 13.14
N CYS A 248 -13.50 -8.18 13.50
CA CYS A 248 -13.72 -7.70 14.84
C CYS A 248 -15.21 -7.83 15.22
N GLU A 249 -15.52 -8.01 16.51
CA GLU A 249 -16.91 -8.19 16.98
C GLU A 249 -17.81 -6.98 16.70
N ASP A 250 -17.21 -5.79 16.60
CA ASP A 250 -17.87 -4.52 16.26
C ASP A 250 -17.86 -4.20 14.74
N PHE A 251 -17.26 -5.07 13.93
CA PHE A 251 -17.03 -4.88 12.49
C PHE A 251 -16.28 -3.60 12.10
N ALA A 252 -15.61 -2.94 13.05
CA ALA A 252 -14.78 -1.75 12.78
C ALA A 252 -13.39 -2.09 12.22
N GLY A 253 -13.15 -3.34 11.89
CA GLY A 253 -11.91 -3.83 11.30
C GLY A 253 -11.83 -5.34 11.25
N TYR A 254 -10.68 -5.87 10.84
CA TYR A 254 -10.42 -7.31 10.81
C TYR A 254 -8.94 -7.61 10.99
N GLY A 255 -8.67 -8.79 11.55
CA GLY A 255 -7.34 -9.39 11.60
C GLY A 255 -7.17 -10.43 10.49
N TRP A 256 -5.93 -10.77 10.23
CA TRP A 256 -5.57 -11.81 9.27
C TRP A 256 -4.41 -12.65 9.79
N CYS A 257 -4.36 -13.89 9.35
CA CYS A 257 -3.24 -14.81 9.55
C CYS A 257 -2.99 -15.57 8.25
N PHE A 258 -1.87 -15.28 7.58
CA PHE A 258 -1.51 -15.81 6.28
C PHE A 258 -0.18 -16.53 6.34
N ARG A 259 -0.15 -17.75 5.85
CA ARG A 259 1.08 -18.49 5.64
C ARG A 259 1.45 -18.49 4.16
N LYS A 260 2.66 -18.03 3.84
CA LYS A 260 3.20 -17.92 2.48
C LYS A 260 4.49 -18.74 2.41
N GLY A 261 4.39 -20.01 2.01
CA GLY A 261 5.50 -20.96 2.15
C GLY A 261 5.97 -21.07 3.59
N ARG A 262 7.18 -20.60 3.88
CA ARG A 262 7.77 -20.55 5.23
C ARG A 262 7.49 -19.23 5.98
N TYR A 263 6.89 -18.26 5.35
CA TYR A 263 6.62 -16.96 5.98
C TYR A 263 5.22 -16.91 6.57
N LEU A 264 5.11 -16.36 7.75
CA LEU A 264 3.85 -16.07 8.41
C LEU A 264 3.65 -14.56 8.46
N ASN A 265 2.49 -14.12 8.01
CA ASN A 265 2.08 -12.73 8.06
C ASN A 265 0.81 -12.61 8.90
N ILE A 266 0.89 -11.86 9.99
CA ILE A 266 -0.21 -11.67 10.93
C ILE A 266 -0.42 -10.17 11.12
N GLY A 267 -1.66 -9.73 11.07
CA GLY A 267 -1.96 -8.33 11.34
C GLY A 267 -3.41 -8.07 11.69
N LEU A 268 -3.67 -6.84 12.07
CA LEU A 268 -5.01 -6.32 12.37
C LEU A 268 -5.10 -4.88 11.83
N GLY A 269 -6.16 -4.59 11.08
CA GLY A 269 -6.52 -3.26 10.60
C GLY A 269 -7.83 -2.78 11.20
N ARG A 270 -7.90 -1.50 11.61
CA ARG A 270 -9.12 -0.89 12.20
C ARG A 270 -9.28 0.57 11.79
N GLN A 271 -10.52 1.02 11.80
CA GLN A 271 -10.88 2.44 11.61
C GLN A 271 -10.67 3.28 12.87
N ASP A 272 -10.39 2.65 14.03
CA ASP A 272 -10.01 3.34 15.27
C ASP A 272 -8.52 3.13 15.58
N PRO A 273 -7.64 4.09 15.19
CA PRO A 273 -6.22 3.95 15.37
C PRO A 273 -5.77 4.03 16.84
N ARG A 274 -6.55 4.67 17.75
CA ARG A 274 -6.17 4.86 19.15
C ARG A 274 -6.16 3.55 19.93
N GLU A 275 -7.15 2.70 19.68
CA GLU A 275 -7.31 1.41 20.32
C GLU A 275 -6.60 0.26 19.60
N LEU A 276 -6.02 0.52 18.43
CA LEU A 276 -5.40 -0.51 17.59
C LEU A 276 -4.33 -1.35 18.32
N PRO A 277 -3.40 -0.79 19.11
CA PRO A 277 -2.40 -1.60 19.82
C PRO A 277 -3.03 -2.60 20.81
N ARG A 278 -4.09 -2.19 21.53
CA ARG A 278 -4.82 -3.05 22.47
C ARG A 278 -5.53 -4.18 21.71
N HIS A 279 -6.23 -3.85 20.63
CA HIS A 279 -6.92 -4.84 19.82
C HIS A 279 -5.94 -5.81 19.14
N ALA A 280 -4.79 -5.35 18.67
CA ALA A 280 -3.77 -6.21 18.09
C ALA A 280 -3.20 -7.19 19.12
N LYS A 281 -2.93 -6.74 20.35
CA LYS A 281 -2.50 -7.60 21.45
C LYS A 281 -3.53 -8.68 21.75
N SER A 282 -4.80 -8.30 21.97
CA SER A 282 -5.89 -9.26 22.23
C SER A 282 -6.11 -10.23 21.06
N PHE A 283 -5.93 -9.78 19.83
CA PHE A 283 -6.00 -10.66 18.66
C PHE A 283 -4.89 -11.71 18.64
N LEU A 284 -3.65 -11.33 18.97
CA LEU A 284 -2.54 -12.28 19.07
C LEU A 284 -2.76 -13.30 20.19
N GLU A 285 -3.22 -12.86 21.36
CA GLU A 285 -3.59 -13.74 22.48
C GLU A 285 -4.69 -14.73 22.07
N PHE A 286 -5.68 -14.27 21.32
CA PHE A 286 -6.74 -15.10 20.75
C PHE A 286 -6.20 -16.16 19.78
N LEU A 287 -5.27 -15.82 18.87
CA LEU A 287 -4.67 -16.76 17.94
C LEU A 287 -3.87 -17.85 18.68
N VAL A 288 -3.12 -17.47 19.73
CA VAL A 288 -2.37 -18.41 20.57
C VAL A 288 -3.33 -19.33 21.34
N ALA A 289 -4.35 -18.78 21.98
CA ALA A 289 -5.33 -19.55 22.74
C ALA A 289 -6.10 -20.56 21.88
N ARG A 290 -6.29 -20.27 20.60
CA ARG A 290 -6.91 -21.18 19.64
C ARG A 290 -5.95 -22.18 19.00
N GLY A 291 -4.68 -22.14 19.32
CA GLY A 291 -3.65 -22.98 18.70
C GLY A 291 -3.44 -22.69 17.21
N VAL A 292 -3.80 -21.48 16.75
CA VAL A 292 -3.53 -21.05 15.37
C VAL A 292 -2.04 -20.79 15.19
N ILE A 293 -1.41 -20.21 16.20
CA ILE A 293 0.01 -19.90 16.24
C ILE A 293 0.60 -20.29 17.61
N PRO A 294 1.89 -20.65 17.70
CA PRO A 294 2.56 -20.85 18.96
C PRO A 294 2.86 -19.51 19.67
N SER A 295 3.03 -19.54 21.00
CA SER A 295 3.26 -18.34 21.82
C SER A 295 4.66 -17.72 21.69
N ASN A 296 5.62 -18.45 21.13
CA ASN A 296 7.05 -18.09 21.07
C ASN A 296 7.49 -17.53 19.71
N LEU A 297 6.58 -16.86 18.96
CA LEU A 297 6.93 -16.24 17.68
C LEU A 297 7.63 -14.90 17.88
N PRO A 298 8.55 -14.51 16.96
CA PRO A 298 9.26 -13.23 17.03
C PRO A 298 8.38 -12.06 16.57
N MET A 299 7.34 -11.75 17.33
CA MET A 299 6.30 -10.78 16.98
C MET A 299 6.78 -9.34 17.16
N ARG A 300 7.25 -8.74 16.09
CA ARG A 300 7.51 -7.29 16.02
C ARG A 300 6.50 -6.64 15.08
N LEU A 301 5.50 -6.00 15.68
CA LEU A 301 4.46 -5.31 14.92
C LEU A 301 4.97 -3.99 14.34
N HIS A 302 4.70 -3.78 13.06
CA HIS A 302 4.96 -2.53 12.34
C HIS A 302 3.65 -1.87 11.96
N GLY A 303 3.61 -0.52 12.02
CA GLY A 303 2.40 0.25 11.76
C GLY A 303 2.34 0.82 10.35
N HIS A 304 1.12 0.89 9.81
CA HIS A 304 0.80 1.60 8.59
C HIS A 304 -0.56 2.27 8.69
N ALA A 305 -0.75 3.35 7.93
CA ALA A 305 -2.03 4.03 7.79
C ALA A 305 -2.35 4.27 6.31
N TYR A 306 -3.64 4.27 5.97
CA TYR A 306 -4.12 4.57 4.62
C TYR A 306 -5.53 5.15 4.65
N LEU A 307 -5.92 5.80 3.54
CA LEU A 307 -7.26 6.34 3.32
C LEU A 307 -8.03 5.44 2.37
N LEU A 308 -9.31 5.28 2.66
CA LEU A 308 -10.22 4.51 1.82
C LEU A 308 -10.72 5.36 0.65
N ALA A 309 -10.85 4.75 -0.52
CA ALA A 309 -11.40 5.39 -1.71
C ALA A 309 -12.83 5.92 -1.44
N GLY A 310 -13.14 7.09 -1.99
CA GLY A 310 -14.44 7.73 -1.82
C GLY A 310 -14.68 8.39 -0.44
N THR A 311 -13.77 8.25 0.54
CA THR A 311 -13.92 8.86 1.87
C THR A 311 -13.05 10.09 2.08
N SER A 312 -12.03 10.29 1.26
CA SER A 312 -11.07 11.39 1.38
C SER A 312 -11.30 12.47 0.33
N PRO A 313 -11.31 13.76 0.69
CA PRO A 313 -11.37 14.87 -0.26
C PRO A 313 -9.99 15.17 -0.86
N ARG A 314 -9.02 14.26 -0.82
CA ARG A 314 -7.71 14.51 -1.40
C ARG A 314 -7.83 14.83 -2.89
N GLU A 315 -7.26 15.97 -3.26
CA GLU A 315 -7.03 16.30 -4.66
C GLU A 315 -6.00 15.32 -5.21
N SER A 316 -6.32 14.72 -6.36
CA SER A 316 -5.43 13.76 -7.05
C SER A 316 -4.59 14.38 -8.15
N ILE A 317 -4.86 15.65 -8.51
CA ILE A 317 -4.15 16.41 -9.54
C ILE A 317 -3.72 17.80 -9.04
N GLY A 318 -2.65 18.31 -9.61
CA GLY A 318 -2.16 19.68 -9.43
C GLY A 318 -1.54 20.20 -10.73
N GLU A 319 -1.01 21.41 -10.71
CA GLU A 319 -0.25 21.94 -11.84
C GLU A 319 1.01 21.11 -12.07
N GLY A 320 1.06 20.29 -13.14
CA GLY A 320 2.15 19.38 -13.40
C GLY A 320 2.34 18.33 -12.31
N ILE A 321 1.27 17.90 -11.61
CA ILE A 321 1.32 16.89 -10.57
C ILE A 321 0.16 15.91 -10.69
N LEU A 322 0.46 14.60 -10.55
CA LEU A 322 -0.51 13.53 -10.36
C LEU A 322 -0.21 12.77 -9.06
N LEU A 323 -1.24 12.31 -8.35
CA LEU A 323 -1.10 11.43 -7.19
C LEU A 323 -1.67 10.04 -7.53
N VAL A 324 -0.99 8.98 -7.06
CA VAL A 324 -1.35 7.57 -7.34
C VAL A 324 -1.36 6.72 -6.06
N GLY A 325 -2.13 5.65 -6.05
CA GLY A 325 -2.22 4.70 -4.93
C GLY A 325 -2.64 5.37 -3.61
N ASP A 326 -2.03 4.98 -2.50
CA ASP A 326 -2.34 5.53 -1.18
C ASP A 326 -2.07 7.05 -1.08
N ALA A 327 -1.22 7.62 -1.94
CA ALA A 327 -1.00 9.06 -1.99
C ALA A 327 -2.26 9.81 -2.46
N ALA A 328 -3.05 9.19 -3.31
CA ALA A 328 -4.37 9.67 -3.74
C ALA A 328 -5.53 9.16 -2.86
N GLY A 329 -5.26 8.29 -1.86
CA GLY A 329 -6.27 7.74 -0.96
C GLY A 329 -7.19 6.71 -1.63
N LEU A 330 -6.64 5.75 -2.37
CA LEU A 330 -7.37 4.83 -3.24
C LEU A 330 -7.53 3.40 -2.68
N ALA A 331 -7.25 3.15 -1.40
CA ALA A 331 -7.45 1.80 -0.84
C ALA A 331 -8.93 1.40 -0.89
N GLU A 332 -9.19 0.10 -1.17
CA GLU A 332 -10.54 -0.45 -1.28
C GLU A 332 -11.34 -0.25 0.02
N PRO A 333 -12.56 0.29 -0.04
CA PRO A 333 -13.31 0.68 1.16
C PRO A 333 -13.64 -0.47 2.11
N HIS A 334 -13.86 -1.69 1.61
CA HIS A 334 -14.30 -2.82 2.42
C HIS A 334 -13.16 -3.71 2.91
N SER A 335 -12.14 -3.92 2.07
CA SER A 335 -11.03 -4.81 2.38
C SER A 335 -9.74 -4.09 2.76
N GLY A 336 -9.61 -2.79 2.48
CA GLY A 336 -8.36 -2.07 2.63
C GLY A 336 -7.28 -2.50 1.63
N GLU A 337 -7.64 -3.27 0.58
CA GLU A 337 -6.69 -3.65 -0.45
C GLU A 337 -6.15 -2.41 -1.17
N GLY A 338 -4.82 -2.31 -1.24
CA GLY A 338 -4.15 -1.17 -1.84
C GLY A 338 -3.28 -1.51 -3.06
N ILE A 339 -2.92 -2.78 -3.30
CA ILE A 339 -1.99 -3.14 -4.38
C ILE A 339 -2.64 -2.99 -5.76
N ARG A 340 -3.85 -3.51 -5.95
CA ARG A 340 -4.59 -3.35 -7.22
C ARG A 340 -4.88 -1.89 -7.54
N PRO A 341 -5.45 -1.09 -6.63
CA PRO A 341 -5.62 0.34 -6.87
C PRO A 341 -4.30 1.08 -7.16
N ALA A 342 -3.20 0.68 -6.50
CA ALA A 342 -1.90 1.27 -6.74
C ALA A 342 -1.42 1.00 -8.19
N VAL A 343 -1.47 -0.24 -8.64
CA VAL A 343 -1.09 -0.63 -10.01
C VAL A 343 -2.00 0.07 -11.03
N GLU A 344 -3.30 -0.02 -10.88
CA GLU A 344 -4.28 0.56 -11.80
C GLU A 344 -4.17 2.09 -11.90
N SER A 345 -4.02 2.79 -10.76
CA SER A 345 -3.83 4.25 -10.78
C SER A 345 -2.49 4.66 -11.39
N GLY A 346 -1.43 3.86 -11.21
CA GLY A 346 -0.15 4.05 -11.89
C GLY A 346 -0.26 3.97 -13.40
N LEU A 347 -1.04 3.00 -13.93
CA LEU A 347 -1.33 2.87 -15.35
C LEU A 347 -2.16 4.05 -15.88
N LEU A 348 -3.20 4.45 -15.15
CA LEU A 348 -4.02 5.61 -15.50
C LEU A 348 -3.21 6.92 -15.54
N ALA A 349 -2.30 7.10 -14.58
CA ALA A 349 -1.41 8.26 -14.54
C ALA A 349 -0.45 8.28 -15.75
N ALA A 350 0.17 7.15 -16.05
CA ALA A 350 1.04 7.05 -17.22
C ALA A 350 0.29 7.39 -18.52
N ARG A 351 -0.91 6.83 -18.72
CA ARG A 351 -1.77 7.14 -19.87
C ARG A 351 -2.13 8.64 -19.94
N ALA A 352 -2.48 9.25 -18.81
CA ALA A 352 -2.82 10.66 -18.74
C ALA A 352 -1.62 11.55 -19.14
N ILE A 353 -0.43 11.22 -18.67
CA ILE A 353 0.81 11.93 -19.02
C ILE A 353 1.09 11.84 -20.53
N LEU A 354 0.98 10.64 -21.10
CA LEU A 354 1.21 10.42 -22.53
C LEU A 354 0.19 11.17 -23.39
N ASN A 355 -1.10 11.12 -23.03
CA ASN A 355 -2.17 11.80 -23.77
C ASN A 355 -2.13 13.33 -23.64
N ALA A 356 -1.51 13.86 -22.58
CA ALA A 356 -1.38 15.30 -22.39
C ALA A 356 -0.38 15.96 -23.36
N ASN A 357 0.46 15.18 -24.05
CA ASN A 357 1.39 15.66 -25.07
C ASN A 357 2.22 16.89 -24.63
N GLY A 358 2.79 16.82 -23.41
CA GLY A 358 3.62 17.89 -22.84
C GLY A 358 2.85 19.05 -22.19
N ARG A 359 1.52 19.05 -22.22
CA ARG A 359 0.68 20.01 -21.49
C ARG A 359 0.24 19.42 -20.16
N TYR A 360 0.79 19.93 -19.07
CA TYR A 360 0.56 19.37 -17.73
C TYR A 360 -0.10 20.39 -16.79
N ASP A 361 -0.85 21.36 -17.37
CA ASP A 361 -1.75 22.19 -16.59
C ASP A 361 -2.90 21.36 -15.99
N ARG A 362 -3.62 21.93 -15.03
CA ARG A 362 -4.68 21.23 -14.32
C ARG A 362 -5.79 20.72 -15.26
N ASP A 363 -6.14 21.50 -16.27
CA ASP A 363 -7.21 21.15 -17.22
C ASP A 363 -6.81 19.98 -18.11
N ALA A 364 -5.56 19.95 -18.59
CA ALA A 364 -5.03 18.83 -19.36
C ALA A 364 -4.94 17.52 -18.55
N LEU A 365 -4.81 17.62 -17.22
CA LEU A 365 -4.76 16.47 -16.30
C LEU A 365 -6.13 16.06 -15.74
N GLU A 366 -7.19 16.86 -15.97
CA GLU A 366 -8.55 16.58 -15.49
C GLU A 366 -9.11 15.21 -15.93
N PRO A 367 -8.81 14.70 -17.16
CA PRO A 367 -9.22 13.35 -17.57
C PRO A 367 -8.70 12.25 -16.64
N TYR A 368 -7.54 12.42 -16.01
CA TYR A 368 -7.02 11.48 -15.03
C TYR A 368 -7.91 11.43 -13.79
N ARG A 369 -8.27 12.60 -13.21
CA ARG A 369 -9.14 12.67 -12.02
C ARG A 369 -10.49 12.02 -12.30
N ARG A 370 -11.10 12.30 -13.44
CA ARG A 370 -12.36 11.70 -13.86
C ARG A 370 -12.27 10.18 -13.93
N ARG A 371 -11.24 9.62 -14.57
CA ARG A 371 -11.03 8.17 -14.65
C ARG A 371 -10.78 7.52 -13.29
N LEU A 372 -10.09 8.20 -12.38
CA LEU A 372 -9.97 7.72 -10.99
C LEU A 372 -11.34 7.64 -10.32
N HIS A 373 -12.19 8.67 -10.47
CA HIS A 373 -13.52 8.67 -9.88
C HIS A 373 -14.44 7.60 -10.49
N GLU A 374 -14.36 7.38 -11.79
CA GLU A 374 -15.08 6.31 -12.48
C GLU A 374 -14.63 4.92 -11.97
N ARG A 375 -13.34 4.74 -11.74
CA ARG A 375 -12.76 3.45 -11.36
C ARG A 375 -12.91 3.13 -9.87
N PHE A 376 -12.67 4.11 -9.01
CA PHE A 376 -12.56 3.92 -7.54
C PHE A 376 -13.69 4.60 -6.76
N GLY A 377 -14.57 5.32 -7.41
CA GLY A 377 -15.63 6.13 -6.79
C GLY A 377 -15.20 7.58 -6.54
N ALA A 378 -16.12 8.49 -6.75
CA ALA A 378 -15.92 9.90 -6.40
C ALA A 378 -16.02 10.09 -4.87
N PRO A 379 -15.31 11.08 -4.28
CA PRO A 379 -15.50 11.44 -2.89
C PRO A 379 -16.97 11.73 -2.57
N ALA A 380 -17.49 11.10 -1.52
CA ALA A 380 -18.89 11.27 -1.14
C ALA A 380 -19.14 12.74 -0.79
N ARG A 381 -19.96 13.42 -1.59
CA ARG A 381 -20.55 14.71 -1.21
C ARG A 381 -21.58 14.41 -0.12
N ASN A 382 -21.34 14.89 1.11
CA ASN A 382 -22.26 14.89 2.26
C ASN A 382 -23.58 14.14 2.04
N THR A 383 -23.60 12.83 2.18
CA THR A 383 -24.85 12.13 2.42
C THR A 383 -25.17 12.32 3.89
N SER A 384 -26.18 13.13 4.16
CA SER A 384 -26.80 13.24 5.48
C SER A 384 -27.09 11.82 6.00
N SER A 385 -26.70 11.52 7.22
CA SER A 385 -26.87 10.22 7.90
C SER A 385 -28.34 9.92 8.28
N ALA A 386 -29.30 10.42 7.49
CA ALA A 386 -30.71 10.12 7.67
C ALA A 386 -30.93 8.63 7.34
N GLY A 387 -31.14 7.82 8.38
CA GLY A 387 -31.55 6.43 8.24
C GLY A 387 -30.50 5.36 8.51
N THR A 388 -29.30 5.65 9.06
CA THR A 388 -28.40 4.60 9.54
C THR A 388 -29.01 3.88 10.74
N PRO A 389 -29.18 2.53 10.68
CA PRO A 389 -29.72 1.77 11.81
C PRO A 389 -28.77 1.93 13.03
N PRO A 390 -29.29 1.82 14.26
CA PRO A 390 -28.47 1.83 15.46
C PRO A 390 -27.32 0.83 15.34
N SER A 391 -26.12 1.20 15.77
CA SER A 391 -24.89 0.40 15.59
C SER A 391 -25.03 -1.06 16.08
N TRP A 392 -25.74 -1.26 17.21
CA TRP A 392 -26.00 -2.60 17.77
C TRP A 392 -26.85 -3.49 16.85
N LEU A 393 -27.85 -2.90 16.15
CA LEU A 393 -28.71 -3.63 15.22
C LEU A 393 -27.92 -4.00 13.96
N ALA A 394 -27.15 -3.04 13.41
CA ALA A 394 -26.27 -3.27 12.27
C ALA A 394 -25.25 -4.39 12.55
N THR A 395 -24.60 -4.36 13.72
CA THR A 395 -23.67 -5.40 14.17
C THR A 395 -24.37 -6.77 14.29
N ARG A 396 -25.57 -6.81 14.83
CA ARG A 396 -26.33 -8.07 14.97
C ARG A 396 -26.74 -8.64 13.60
N VAL A 397 -27.16 -7.80 12.67
CA VAL A 397 -27.50 -8.21 11.29
C VAL A 397 -26.23 -8.71 10.58
N ALA A 398 -25.14 -7.95 10.63
CA ALA A 398 -23.85 -8.36 10.05
C ALA A 398 -23.38 -9.71 10.60
N TYR A 399 -23.49 -9.92 11.91
CA TYR A 399 -23.13 -11.19 12.55
C TYR A 399 -23.98 -12.37 12.02
N GLN A 400 -25.31 -12.21 11.84
CA GLN A 400 -26.15 -13.26 11.26
C GLN A 400 -25.81 -13.51 9.79
N ALA A 401 -25.54 -12.43 9.03
CA ALA A 401 -25.12 -12.56 7.63
C ALA A 401 -23.79 -13.33 7.48
N MET A 402 -22.83 -13.11 8.41
CA MET A 402 -21.55 -13.83 8.41
C MET A 402 -21.68 -15.35 8.67
N LYS A 403 -22.81 -15.84 9.17
CA LYS A 403 -23.10 -17.28 9.29
C LYS A 403 -23.57 -17.92 7.99
N LEU A 404 -23.95 -17.12 7.00
CA LEU A 404 -24.46 -17.61 5.72
C LEU A 404 -23.32 -17.83 4.74
N ARG A 405 -23.08 -19.08 4.32
CA ARG A 405 -22.03 -19.41 3.34
C ARG A 405 -22.15 -18.61 2.06
N TRP A 406 -23.38 -18.35 1.58
CA TRP A 406 -23.61 -17.56 0.40
C TRP A 406 -23.10 -16.10 0.59
N PHE A 407 -23.46 -15.44 1.70
CA PHE A 407 -23.02 -14.09 2.01
C PHE A 407 -21.48 -13.99 2.12
N THR A 408 -20.89 -14.91 2.87
CA THR A 408 -19.44 -14.95 3.06
C THR A 408 -18.71 -15.14 1.74
N ARG A 409 -19.22 -16.03 0.85
CA ARG A 409 -18.61 -16.26 -0.46
C ARG A 409 -18.80 -15.06 -1.38
N HIS A 410 -20.04 -14.66 -1.65
CA HIS A 410 -20.33 -13.76 -2.76
C HIS A 410 -20.17 -12.27 -2.39
N ILE A 411 -20.45 -11.91 -1.13
CA ILE A 411 -20.34 -10.52 -0.68
C ILE A 411 -18.96 -10.27 -0.05
N VAL A 412 -18.59 -11.05 0.97
CA VAL A 412 -17.33 -10.80 1.68
C VAL A 412 -16.15 -11.12 0.76
N LEU A 413 -16.02 -12.37 0.30
CA LEU A 413 -14.85 -12.79 -0.46
C LEU A 413 -14.87 -12.29 -1.90
N ASP A 414 -15.87 -12.68 -2.71
CA ASP A 414 -15.86 -12.38 -4.14
C ASP A 414 -15.95 -10.89 -4.45
N ARG A 415 -16.78 -10.15 -3.70
CA ARG A 415 -16.99 -8.72 -3.95
C ARG A 415 -15.99 -7.82 -3.21
N TRP A 416 -15.84 -7.99 -1.88
CA TRP A 416 -15.05 -7.07 -1.07
C TRP A 416 -13.55 -7.35 -1.14
N PHE A 417 -13.16 -8.62 -1.00
CA PHE A 417 -11.74 -8.98 -0.90
C PHE A 417 -11.09 -9.32 -2.25
N LEU A 418 -11.79 -10.02 -3.13
CA LEU A 418 -11.25 -10.44 -4.42
C LEU A 418 -11.58 -9.46 -5.56
N GLY A 419 -12.56 -8.57 -5.34
CA GLY A 419 -12.97 -7.58 -6.33
C GLY A 419 -13.35 -8.19 -7.69
N ARG A 420 -13.95 -9.42 -7.69
CA ARG A 420 -14.26 -10.18 -8.92
C ARG A 420 -15.28 -9.52 -9.83
N GLN A 421 -16.08 -8.60 -9.29
CA GLN A 421 -17.06 -7.83 -10.05
C GLN A 421 -16.44 -6.67 -10.82
N ARG A 422 -15.19 -6.28 -10.51
CA ARG A 422 -14.49 -5.24 -11.25
C ARG A 422 -13.65 -5.88 -12.34
N PRO A 423 -13.97 -5.65 -13.63
CA PRO A 423 -13.13 -6.16 -14.71
C PRO A 423 -11.71 -5.63 -14.57
N PRO A 424 -10.71 -6.31 -15.15
CA PRO A 424 -9.37 -5.75 -15.32
C PRO A 424 -9.44 -4.36 -15.96
N LEU A 425 -8.42 -3.54 -15.74
CA LEU A 425 -8.31 -2.26 -16.42
C LEU A 425 -8.03 -2.54 -17.89
N ALA A 426 -9.06 -2.41 -18.74
CA ALA A 426 -8.90 -2.64 -20.17
C ALA A 426 -7.90 -1.61 -20.75
N GLU A 427 -7.00 -2.07 -21.60
CA GLU A 427 -6.30 -1.22 -22.55
C GLU A 427 -7.31 -0.78 -23.63
N THR A 428 -8.24 0.08 -23.28
CA THR A 428 -8.98 0.76 -24.34
C THR A 428 -8.06 1.80 -24.96
N ALA A 429 -7.96 1.73 -26.26
CA ALA A 429 -7.18 2.53 -27.18
C ALA A 429 -7.15 4.03 -26.84
#